data_eb3a603612e8ee5440db0f998f014e82
#
_entry.id   eb3a603612e8ee5440db0f998f014e82
#
_cell.length_a   1.000
_cell.length_b   1.000
_cell.length_c   1.000
_cell.angle_alpha   90.00
_cell.angle_beta   90.00
_cell.angle_gamma   90.00
#
_symmetry.space_group_name_H-M   'P 1'
#
loop_
_entity.id
_entity.type
_entity.pdbx_description
1 polymer ?
#
loop_
_entity_poly.entity_id
_entity_poly.type
_entity_poly.pdbx_seq_one_letter_code
_entity_poly.pdbx_strand_id
1 'polypeptide(L)'
;MLTFTRVENGTHMGRQGTILVVDDNKSILKALELLLEKYFARTVTISSPNRIPTILREERIDLVLLDMNFSAGINNGNEGLFWLSRIKKTNPSLPVVLFTAYADIDLAVNAIKDGAADFIVKPWNNDKLISTLLSVYNLGRSKRKVKYLTEVSQGLSSSEAMFWGE
;
A
#
# COMPACT_ATOMS: atom_id res chain seq x y z
N MET A 1 10.36 9.21 25.92
CA MET A 1 10.57 8.70 25.49
C MET A 1 10.60 8.24 25.10
N LEU A 2 10.50 8.20 25.47
CA LEU A 2 10.74 7.52 24.96
C LEU A 2 10.43 7.01 24.63
N THR A 3 10.16 6.94 24.92
CA THR A 3 10.13 6.29 24.45
C THR A 3 9.91 5.79 24.12
N PHE A 4 9.81 5.73 24.42
CA PHE A 4 9.84 5.05 23.82
C PHE A 4 9.66 4.50 23.49
N THR A 5 9.69 4.75 23.79
CA THR A 5 9.73 4.14 23.30
C THR A 5 9.50 3.66 23.06
N ARG A 6 9.54 3.63 23.28
CA ARG A 6 9.50 3.10 22.95
C ARG A 6 9.29 2.40 22.70
N VAL A 7 9.13 2.50 23.17
CA VAL A 7 9.06 1.83 22.75
C VAL A 7 9.23 1.45 22.44
N GLU A 8 9.56 1.32 22.69
CA GLU A 8 9.84 0.93 22.41
C GLU A 8 9.91 0.27 22.26
N ASN A 9 9.98 -0.03 22.85
CA ASN A 9 9.89 -0.89 22.59
C ASN A 9 9.33 -1.84 22.38
N GLY A 10 9.35 -2.34 23.04
CA GLY A 10 8.59 -3.51 22.75
C GLY A 10 7.37 -3.23 21.94
N THR A 11 6.84 -2.10 22.07
CA THR A 11 5.67 -1.66 21.33
C THR A 11 5.92 -1.69 19.84
N HIS A 12 7.04 -1.26 19.38
CA HIS A 12 7.30 -1.22 17.95
C HIS A 12 7.59 -2.59 17.36
N MET A 13 7.69 -3.62 18.19
CA MET A 13 7.78 -4.98 17.67
C MET A 13 6.54 -5.37 16.89
N GLY A 14 5.38 -4.78 17.22
CA GLY A 14 4.16 -5.03 16.49
C GLY A 14 4.03 -4.22 15.22
N ARG A 15 4.86 -3.22 15.01
CA ARG A 15 4.77 -2.36 13.84
C ARG A 15 5.68 -2.88 12.75
N GLN A 16 5.08 -3.12 11.60
CA GLN A 16 5.80 -3.64 10.45
C GLN A 16 5.35 -2.92 9.20
N GLY A 17 6.20 -2.95 8.18
CA GLY A 17 5.86 -2.47 6.87
C GLY A 17 6.05 -0.98 6.69
N THR A 18 6.24 -0.61 5.44
CA THR A 18 6.37 0.78 5.01
C THR A 18 5.22 1.10 4.09
N ILE A 19 4.47 2.14 4.44
CA ILE A 19 3.37 2.62 3.62
C ILE A 19 3.77 3.91 2.91
N LEU A 20 3.45 3.98 1.62
CA LEU A 20 3.61 5.20 0.84
C LEU A 20 2.26 5.86 0.70
N VAL A 21 2.16 7.12 1.10
CA VAL A 21 0.94 7.92 0.97
C VAL A 21 1.18 9.00 -0.07
N VAL A 22 0.34 9.01 -1.09
CA VAL A 22 0.46 9.97 -2.21
C VAL A 22 -0.81 10.81 -2.27
N ASP A 23 -0.70 12.09 -1.93
CA ASP A 23 -1.84 13.01 -1.93
C ASP A 23 -1.29 14.42 -2.03
N ASP A 24 -1.84 15.24 -2.92
CA ASP A 24 -1.34 16.60 -3.10
C ASP A 24 -1.78 17.57 -1.99
N ASN A 25 -2.68 17.14 -1.13
CA ASN A 25 -3.11 17.94 0.02
C ASN A 25 -2.16 17.70 1.19
N LYS A 26 -1.33 18.69 1.49
CA LYS A 26 -0.30 18.55 2.52
C LYS A 26 -0.87 18.38 3.93
N SER A 27 -2.05 18.96 4.18
CA SER A 27 -2.72 18.77 5.48
C SER A 27 -3.15 17.32 5.68
N ILE A 28 -3.65 16.70 4.62
CA ILE A 28 -4.01 15.27 4.66
C ILE A 28 -2.76 14.43 4.89
N LEU A 29 -1.68 14.73 4.17
CA LEU A 29 -0.42 14.01 4.35
C LEU A 29 0.07 14.07 5.79
N LYS A 30 0.01 15.26 6.39
CA LYS A 30 0.46 15.42 7.78
C LYS A 30 -0.43 14.66 8.74
N ALA A 31 -1.74 14.74 8.56
CA ALA A 31 -2.68 14.02 9.42
C ALA A 31 -2.46 12.51 9.32
N LEU A 32 -2.28 12.00 8.10
CA LEU A 32 -2.06 10.58 7.89
C LEU A 32 -0.70 10.12 8.43
N GLU A 33 0.32 10.94 8.26
CA GLU A 33 1.64 10.63 8.81
C GLU A 33 1.57 10.41 10.31
N LEU A 34 0.90 11.33 11.01
CA LEU A 34 0.76 11.23 12.47
C LEU A 34 -0.07 10.02 12.87
N LEU A 35 -1.12 9.72 12.12
CA LEU A 35 -1.98 8.59 12.43
C LEU A 35 -1.28 7.27 12.15
N LEU A 36 -0.66 7.17 10.98
CA LEU A 36 -0.11 5.89 10.51
C LEU A 36 1.18 5.48 11.20
N GLU A 37 1.92 6.42 11.77
CA GLU A 37 3.15 6.07 12.48
C GLU A 37 2.91 5.16 13.67
N LYS A 38 1.67 5.10 14.14
CA LYS A 38 1.29 4.23 15.25
C LYS A 38 1.11 2.78 14.82
N TYR A 39 0.96 2.54 13.53
CA TYR A 39 0.56 1.22 13.02
C TYR A 39 1.57 0.62 12.04
N PHE A 40 2.34 1.45 11.37
CA PHE A 40 3.36 0.99 10.41
C PHE A 40 4.74 1.37 10.92
N ALA A 41 5.72 0.57 10.56
CA ALA A 41 7.09 0.85 10.97
C ALA A 41 7.60 2.16 10.35
N ARG A 42 7.15 2.45 9.14
CA ARG A 42 7.56 3.66 8.45
C ARG A 42 6.45 4.17 7.54
N THR A 43 6.27 5.48 7.50
CA THR A 43 5.32 6.15 6.59
C THR A 43 6.10 7.12 5.73
N VAL A 44 5.98 6.96 4.41
CA VAL A 44 6.60 7.86 3.44
C VAL A 44 5.46 8.65 2.79
N THR A 45 5.55 9.97 2.80
CA THR A 45 4.52 10.83 2.20
C THR A 45 5.12 11.63 1.05
N ILE A 46 4.40 11.67 -0.06
CA ILE A 46 4.78 12.50 -1.20
C ILE A 46 3.56 13.25 -1.70
N SER A 47 3.76 14.50 -2.11
CA SER A 47 2.68 15.34 -2.60
C SER A 47 2.56 15.33 -4.12
N SER A 48 3.52 14.73 -4.82
CA SER A 48 3.50 14.65 -6.27
C SER A 48 3.60 13.19 -6.71
N PRO A 49 2.63 12.71 -7.50
CA PRO A 49 2.67 11.34 -7.96
C PRO A 49 3.84 11.06 -8.91
N ASN A 50 4.42 12.11 -9.48
CA ASN A 50 5.58 11.97 -10.38
C ASN A 50 6.77 11.36 -9.66
N ARG A 51 6.82 11.40 -8.34
CA ARG A 51 7.89 10.83 -7.55
C ARG A 51 7.72 9.35 -7.26
N ILE A 52 6.55 8.79 -7.59
CA ILE A 52 6.27 7.38 -7.30
C ILE A 52 7.33 6.45 -7.88
N PRO A 53 7.70 6.55 -9.17
CA PRO A 53 8.69 5.61 -9.71
C PRO A 53 10.02 5.65 -8.96
N THR A 54 10.47 6.85 -8.61
CA THR A 54 11.74 7.01 -7.88
C THR A 54 11.66 6.37 -6.51
N ILE A 55 10.59 6.64 -5.78
CA ILE A 55 10.43 6.09 -4.43
C ILE A 55 10.36 4.56 -4.48
N LEU A 56 9.64 4.00 -5.43
CA LEU A 56 9.51 2.55 -5.54
C LEU A 56 10.82 1.86 -5.92
N ARG A 57 11.73 2.58 -6.59
CA ARG A 57 13.06 2.05 -6.90
C ARG A 57 14.00 2.16 -5.70
N GLU A 58 13.89 3.23 -4.94
CA GLU A 58 14.86 3.53 -3.87
C GLU A 58 14.49 2.94 -2.53
N GLU A 59 13.22 2.68 -2.29
CA GLU A 59 12.77 2.23 -1.00
C GLU A 59 11.85 1.03 -1.15
N ARG A 60 11.89 0.17 -0.15
CA ARG A 60 10.98 -0.95 -0.11
C ARG A 60 9.64 -0.46 0.44
N ILE A 61 8.64 -0.45 -0.42
CA ILE A 61 7.28 -0.06 -0.06
C ILE A 61 6.41 -1.31 -0.03
N ASP A 62 5.63 -1.47 1.03
CA ASP A 62 4.78 -2.63 1.22
C ASP A 62 3.31 -2.38 0.89
N LEU A 63 2.91 -1.11 0.84
CA LEU A 63 1.52 -0.72 0.63
C LEU A 63 1.49 0.72 0.16
N VAL A 64 0.60 1.03 -0.77
CA VAL A 64 0.42 2.40 -1.26
C VAL A 64 -1.01 2.86 -1.00
N LEU A 65 -1.15 4.04 -0.43
CA LEU A 65 -2.43 4.75 -0.34
C LEU A 65 -2.34 5.90 -1.34
N LEU A 66 -3.14 5.83 -2.39
CA LEU A 66 -3.02 6.68 -3.57
C LEU A 66 -4.28 7.51 -3.78
N ASP A 67 -4.13 8.84 -3.72
CA ASP A 67 -5.21 9.75 -4.05
C ASP A 67 -5.62 9.58 -5.52
N MET A 68 -6.90 9.69 -5.79
CA MET A 68 -7.40 9.57 -7.15
C MET A 68 -7.31 10.87 -7.94
N ASN A 69 -7.24 12.02 -7.28
CA ASN A 69 -7.27 13.33 -7.93
C ASN A 69 -6.13 14.21 -7.43
N PHE A 70 -5.22 14.57 -8.34
CA PHE A 70 -4.06 15.39 -8.00
C PHE A 70 -4.09 16.79 -8.57
N SER A 71 -4.78 17.02 -9.65
CA SER A 71 -4.76 18.33 -10.29
C SER A 71 -5.88 19.22 -9.78
N ALA A 72 -5.51 20.38 -9.30
CA ALA A 72 -6.49 21.40 -8.94
C ALA A 72 -7.30 21.73 -10.20
N GLY A 73 -8.60 21.61 -10.11
CA GLY A 73 -9.49 21.98 -11.19
C GLY A 73 -9.84 20.88 -12.18
N ILE A 74 -9.16 19.75 -12.13
CA ILE A 74 -9.49 18.61 -13.00
C ILE A 74 -9.62 17.39 -12.10
N ASN A 75 -10.79 17.21 -11.54
CA ASN A 75 -11.03 16.16 -10.57
C ASN A 75 -11.91 15.07 -11.18
N ASN A 76 -11.34 14.28 -12.08
CA ASN A 76 -12.08 13.23 -12.75
C ASN A 76 -11.61 11.82 -12.36
N GLY A 77 -10.67 11.71 -11.43
CA GLY A 77 -10.19 10.40 -10.97
C GLY A 77 -9.20 9.71 -11.89
N ASN A 78 -8.99 10.23 -13.08
CA ASN A 78 -8.15 9.56 -14.08
C ASN A 78 -6.69 9.53 -13.73
N GLU A 79 -6.21 10.52 -12.99
CA GLU A 79 -4.80 10.55 -12.61
C GLU A 79 -4.45 9.43 -11.64
N GLY A 80 -5.32 9.19 -10.66
CA GLY A 80 -5.10 8.08 -9.73
C GLY A 80 -5.12 6.75 -10.47
N LEU A 81 -6.05 6.58 -11.41
CA LEU A 81 -6.15 5.37 -12.20
C LEU A 81 -4.91 5.17 -13.08
N PHE A 82 -4.39 6.26 -13.65
CA PHE A 82 -3.16 6.21 -14.42
C PHE A 82 -1.99 5.69 -13.56
N TRP A 83 -1.83 6.24 -12.37
CA TRP A 83 -0.73 5.83 -11.49
C TRP A 83 -0.93 4.42 -10.93
N LEU A 84 -2.16 4.05 -10.66
CA LEU A 84 -2.48 2.66 -10.27
C LEU A 84 -1.97 1.70 -11.35
N SER A 85 -2.30 1.99 -12.60
CA SER A 85 -1.88 1.16 -13.72
C SER A 85 -0.35 1.07 -13.81
N ARG A 86 0.33 2.21 -13.64
CA ARG A 86 1.79 2.25 -13.69
C ARG A 86 2.43 1.45 -12.57
N ILE A 87 1.89 1.59 -11.37
CA ILE A 87 2.40 0.84 -10.21
C ILE A 87 2.20 -0.66 -10.44
N LYS A 88 1.01 -1.06 -10.87
CA LYS A 88 0.73 -2.49 -11.04
C LYS A 88 1.53 -3.13 -12.17
N LYS A 89 1.91 -2.36 -13.18
CA LYS A 89 2.77 -2.87 -14.25
C LYS A 89 4.18 -3.15 -13.79
N THR A 90 4.73 -2.29 -12.93
CA THR A 90 6.11 -2.41 -12.48
C THR A 90 6.23 -3.24 -11.21
N ASN A 91 5.20 -3.23 -10.37
CA ASN A 91 5.19 -3.93 -9.09
C ASN A 91 3.86 -4.64 -8.90
N PRO A 92 3.62 -5.75 -9.64
CA PRO A 92 2.30 -6.41 -9.63
C PRO A 92 1.83 -6.87 -8.25
N SER A 93 2.75 -7.18 -7.35
CA SER A 93 2.39 -7.68 -6.02
C SER A 93 2.23 -6.58 -4.98
N LEU A 94 2.53 -5.33 -5.35
CA LEU A 94 2.41 -4.21 -4.41
C LEU A 94 0.93 -3.80 -4.30
N PRO A 95 0.31 -3.93 -3.12
CA PRO A 95 -1.10 -3.54 -2.98
C PRO A 95 -1.25 -2.04 -2.98
N VAL A 96 -2.29 -1.57 -3.67
CA VAL A 96 -2.63 -0.16 -3.75
C VAL A 96 -4.06 0.02 -3.27
N VAL A 97 -4.24 0.90 -2.29
CA VAL A 97 -5.55 1.32 -1.81
C VAL A 97 -5.79 2.72 -2.34
N LEU A 98 -6.94 2.93 -2.96
CA LEU A 98 -7.28 4.24 -3.52
C LEU A 98 -7.95 5.12 -2.47
N PHE A 99 -7.63 6.40 -2.51
CA PHE A 99 -8.20 7.39 -1.61
C PHE A 99 -9.09 8.28 -2.46
N THR A 100 -10.41 8.22 -2.28
CA THR A 100 -11.35 8.77 -3.24
C THR A 100 -12.37 9.69 -2.60
N ALA A 101 -12.82 10.69 -3.36
CA ALA A 101 -13.97 11.49 -2.97
C ALA A 101 -15.25 10.70 -3.19
N TYR A 102 -16.31 11.08 -2.49
CA TYR A 102 -17.61 10.42 -2.61
C TYR A 102 -18.08 10.35 -4.07
N ALA A 103 -17.86 11.43 -4.82
CA ALA A 103 -18.31 11.51 -6.21
C ALA A 103 -17.63 10.50 -7.13
N ASP A 104 -16.47 9.97 -6.71
CA ASP A 104 -15.67 9.07 -7.55
C ASP A 104 -15.72 7.62 -7.08
N ILE A 105 -16.68 7.27 -6.23
CA ILE A 105 -16.78 5.91 -5.70
C ILE A 105 -16.94 4.89 -6.83
N ASP A 106 -17.75 5.20 -7.85
CA ASP A 106 -17.95 4.26 -8.97
C ASP A 106 -16.65 3.97 -9.70
N LEU A 107 -15.82 5.00 -9.88
CA LEU A 107 -14.50 4.82 -10.49
C LEU A 107 -13.61 3.94 -9.63
N ALA A 108 -13.65 4.16 -8.31
CA ALA A 108 -12.86 3.36 -7.38
C ALA A 108 -13.29 1.90 -7.37
N VAL A 109 -14.60 1.65 -7.38
CA VAL A 109 -15.15 0.29 -7.44
C VAL A 109 -14.68 -0.41 -8.72
N ASN A 110 -14.72 0.29 -9.85
CA ASN A 110 -14.25 -0.27 -11.11
C ASN A 110 -12.74 -0.51 -11.09
N ALA A 111 -11.99 0.31 -10.37
CA ALA A 111 -10.54 0.17 -10.29
C ALA A 111 -10.11 -1.10 -9.56
N ILE A 112 -10.98 -1.68 -8.74
CA ILE A 112 -10.70 -2.98 -8.11
C ILE A 112 -10.43 -4.02 -9.19
N LYS A 113 -11.19 -3.97 -10.28
CA LYS A 113 -10.98 -4.88 -11.42
C LYS A 113 -9.64 -4.67 -12.09
N ASP A 114 -9.10 -3.46 -11.99
CA ASP A 114 -7.83 -3.10 -12.60
C ASP A 114 -6.65 -3.30 -11.65
N GLY A 115 -6.91 -3.89 -10.49
CA GLY A 115 -5.84 -4.28 -9.58
C GLY A 115 -5.75 -3.51 -8.28
N ALA A 116 -6.63 -2.53 -8.03
CA ALA A 116 -6.65 -1.89 -6.72
C ALA A 116 -7.10 -2.91 -5.67
N ALA A 117 -6.48 -2.87 -4.50
CA ALA A 117 -6.81 -3.79 -3.42
C ALA A 117 -8.10 -3.39 -2.71
N ASP A 118 -8.31 -2.09 -2.56
CA ASP A 118 -9.50 -1.55 -1.89
C ASP A 118 -9.54 -0.05 -2.13
N PHE A 119 -10.54 0.64 -1.57
CA PHE A 119 -10.58 2.09 -1.59
C PHE A 119 -11.13 2.63 -0.25
N ILE A 120 -10.80 3.88 0.03
CA ILE A 120 -11.24 4.59 1.23
C ILE A 120 -11.81 5.93 0.78
N VAL A 121 -12.96 6.31 1.32
CA VAL A 121 -13.66 7.53 0.93
C VAL A 121 -13.29 8.69 1.85
N LYS A 122 -13.05 9.86 1.28
CA LYS A 122 -12.82 11.09 2.02
C LYS A 122 -14.13 11.81 2.26
N PRO A 123 -14.37 12.38 3.45
CA PRO A 123 -13.55 12.27 4.65
C PRO A 123 -13.63 10.88 5.26
N TRP A 124 -12.53 10.47 5.87
CA TRP A 124 -12.43 9.10 6.39
C TRP A 124 -12.70 9.03 7.88
N ASN A 125 -13.04 7.83 8.33
CA ASN A 125 -13.06 7.46 9.74
C ASN A 125 -11.72 6.80 10.05
N ASN A 126 -11.04 7.21 11.11
CA ASN A 126 -9.72 6.70 11.43
C ASN A 126 -9.70 5.18 11.62
N ASP A 127 -10.66 4.65 12.35
CA ASP A 127 -10.69 3.20 12.63
C ASP A 127 -10.89 2.40 11.35
N LYS A 128 -11.76 2.87 10.48
CA LYS A 128 -12.02 2.21 9.21
C LYS A 128 -10.81 2.30 8.29
N LEU A 129 -10.17 3.45 8.24
CA LEU A 129 -8.96 3.65 7.46
C LEU A 129 -7.89 2.65 7.90
N ILE A 130 -7.62 2.61 9.20
CA ILE A 130 -6.58 1.74 9.74
C ILE A 130 -6.92 0.27 9.50
N SER A 131 -8.16 -0.14 9.79
CA SER A 131 -8.52 -1.54 9.60
C SER A 131 -8.42 -1.96 8.13
N THR A 132 -8.80 -1.08 7.21
CA THR A 132 -8.66 -1.34 5.78
C THR A 132 -7.21 -1.50 5.38
N LEU A 133 -6.37 -0.55 5.79
CA LEU A 133 -4.95 -0.58 5.44
C LEU A 133 -4.23 -1.78 6.04
N LEU A 134 -4.52 -2.10 7.29
CA LEU A 134 -3.90 -3.27 7.92
C LEU A 134 -4.37 -4.57 7.30
N SER A 135 -5.65 -4.67 6.96
CA SER A 135 -6.17 -5.86 6.28
C SER A 135 -5.49 -6.07 4.94
N VAL A 136 -5.36 -5.00 4.17
CA VAL A 136 -4.71 -5.07 2.85
C VAL A 136 -3.24 -5.41 3.01
N TYR A 137 -2.56 -4.78 3.98
CA TYR A 137 -1.15 -5.06 4.24
C TYR A 137 -0.95 -6.53 4.62
N ASN A 138 -1.76 -7.04 5.54
CA ASN A 138 -1.61 -8.41 6.02
C ASN A 138 -1.94 -9.43 4.93
N LEU A 139 -2.96 -9.17 4.13
CA LEU A 139 -3.31 -10.05 3.03
C LEU A 139 -2.20 -10.05 1.98
N GLY A 140 -1.68 -8.88 1.63
CA GLY A 140 -0.58 -8.77 0.68
C GLY A 140 0.67 -9.48 1.17
N ARG A 141 0.97 -9.33 2.45
CA ARG A 141 2.11 -10.01 3.08
C ARG A 141 1.92 -11.52 3.05
N SER A 142 0.74 -12.00 3.35
CA SER A 142 0.43 -13.43 3.32
C SER A 142 0.55 -13.99 1.91
N LYS A 143 0.06 -13.26 0.92
CA LYS A 143 0.17 -13.68 -0.48
C LYS A 143 1.62 -13.74 -0.94
N ARG A 144 2.43 -12.77 -0.55
CA ARG A 144 3.85 -12.77 -0.89
C ARG A 144 4.57 -13.94 -0.25
N LYS A 145 4.23 -14.24 1.00
CA LYS A 145 4.81 -15.37 1.72
C LYS A 145 4.45 -16.69 1.07
N VAL A 146 3.19 -16.86 0.72
CA VAL A 146 2.72 -18.07 0.04
C VAL A 146 3.41 -18.22 -1.31
N LYS A 147 3.53 -17.15 -2.07
CA LYS A 147 4.22 -17.17 -3.35
C LYS A 147 5.68 -17.59 -3.19
N TYR A 148 6.37 -17.02 -2.23
CA TYR A 148 7.76 -17.35 -1.95
C TYR A 148 7.90 -18.83 -1.59
N LEU A 149 7.06 -19.33 -0.70
CA LEU A 149 7.11 -20.73 -0.28
C LEU A 149 6.78 -21.68 -1.44
N THR A 150 5.85 -21.30 -2.30
CA THR A 150 5.51 -22.08 -3.48
C THR A 150 6.69 -22.15 -4.44
N GLU A 151 7.36 -21.03 -4.68
CA GLU A 151 8.51 -20.98 -5.57
C GLU A 151 9.67 -21.81 -5.01
N VAL A 152 9.91 -21.72 -3.73
CA VAL A 152 10.94 -22.52 -3.06
C VAL A 152 10.59 -24.02 -3.16
N SER A 153 9.34 -24.35 -2.89
CA SER A 153 8.86 -25.72 -2.98
C SER A 153 8.99 -26.28 -4.40
N GLN A 154 8.66 -25.48 -5.40
CA GLN A 154 8.79 -25.89 -6.80
C GLN A 154 10.26 -26.06 -7.18
N GLY A 155 11.13 -25.21 -6.69
CA GLY A 155 12.56 -25.34 -6.90
C GLY A 155 13.10 -26.62 -6.28
N LEU A 156 12.71 -26.89 -5.06
CA LEU A 156 13.07 -28.12 -4.38
C LEU A 156 12.49 -29.34 -5.10
N SER A 157 11.24 -29.22 -5.51
CA SER A 157 10.57 -30.29 -6.22
C SER A 157 11.26 -30.62 -7.54
N SER A 158 11.73 -29.64 -8.27
CA SER A 158 12.49 -29.85 -9.49
C SER A 158 13.77 -30.60 -9.22
N SER A 159 14.44 -30.25 -8.15
CA SER A 159 15.66 -30.88 -7.72
C SER A 159 15.39 -32.26 -7.14
N GLU A 160 14.32 -32.37 -6.38
CA GLU A 160 13.94 -33.53 -5.62
C GLU A 160 13.13 -34.54 -6.42
N ALA A 161 12.60 -34.16 -7.55
CA ALA A 161 11.86 -35.06 -8.40
C ALA A 161 12.70 -36.29 -8.75
N MET A 162 13.98 -36.12 -8.80
CA MET A 162 14.91 -37.22 -9.03
C MET A 162 14.98 -38.13 -7.84
N PHE A 163 14.83 -37.62 -6.64
CA PHE A 163 14.86 -38.46 -5.43
C PHE A 163 13.56 -39.18 -5.23
N TRP A 164 12.47 -38.48 -5.40
CA TRP A 164 11.16 -39.00 -5.06
C TRP A 164 10.56 -39.86 -6.16
N GLY A 165 11.09 -39.75 -7.35
CA GLY A 165 10.56 -40.47 -8.48
C GLY A 165 9.21 -39.98 -8.93
N GLU A 166 8.92 -38.75 -8.63
CA GLU A 166 7.63 -38.15 -9.00
C GLU A 166 7.76 -37.12 -10.06
#